data_93551c73fb0a0457a2263ed2aaa746a1
#
_entry.id   93551c73fb0a0457a2263ed2aaa746a1
#
_cell.length_a   1.000
_cell.length_b   1.000
_cell.length_c   1.000
_cell.angle_alpha   90.00
_cell.angle_beta   90.00
_cell.angle_gamma   90.00
#
_symmetry.space_group_name_H-M   'P 1'
#
loop_
_entity.id
_entity.type
_entity.pdbx_description
1 polymer ?
#
loop_
_entity_poly.entity_id
_entity_poly.type
_entity_poly.pdbx_seq_one_letter_code
_entity_poly.pdbx_strand_id
1 'polypeptide(L)'
;SRTHVQHIYNKYGEGADVCVAEGVMGLFDGYSRMEGSSAEISQLLGIPVILVVSARSAAYSVAPLIYGFKHFHPNVKIAGVVFNQVSSLPHYNYLKDACADAGVECLGYLPFTDGLKIPSRHLGLTLTAKRAMDVLIEQAAALVEKYVDIDKLLNICHRGFPCRYILPYSSEVGV
;
A
#
# COMPACT_ATOMS: atom_id res chain seq x y z
N SER A 1 6.70 -6.32 20.10
CA SER A 1 7.51 -7.45 19.60
C SER A 1 6.92 -7.95 18.29
N ARG A 2 7.69 -8.65 17.46
CA ARG A 2 7.26 -9.24 16.18
C ARG A 2 6.07 -10.19 16.36
N THR A 3 6.10 -11.01 17.39
CA THR A 3 5.01 -11.94 17.75
C THR A 3 3.69 -11.21 18.05
N HIS A 4 3.77 -10.06 18.69
CA HIS A 4 2.60 -9.26 19.00
C HIS A 4 1.94 -8.69 17.73
N VAL A 5 2.74 -8.24 16.77
CA VAL A 5 2.23 -7.77 15.46
C VAL A 5 1.49 -8.89 14.72
N GLN A 6 2.07 -10.09 14.67
CA GLN A 6 1.42 -11.26 14.06
C GLN A 6 0.12 -11.63 14.79
N HIS A 7 0.12 -11.60 16.12
CA HIS A 7 -1.07 -11.87 16.91
C HIS A 7 -2.21 -10.88 16.61
N ILE A 8 -1.91 -9.57 16.60
CA ILE A 8 -2.90 -8.54 16.28
C ILE A 8 -3.44 -8.73 14.86
N TYR A 9 -2.55 -8.93 13.89
CA TYR A 9 -2.94 -9.14 12.50
C TYR A 9 -3.89 -10.33 12.34
N ASN A 10 -3.60 -11.45 12.99
CA ASN A 10 -4.47 -12.63 12.92
C ASN A 10 -5.78 -12.42 13.67
N LYS A 11 -5.72 -11.88 14.89
CA LYS A 11 -6.92 -11.64 15.72
C LYS A 11 -7.97 -10.77 15.02
N TYR A 12 -7.54 -9.74 14.32
CA TYR A 12 -8.44 -8.79 13.66
C TYR A 12 -8.65 -9.05 12.17
N GLY A 13 -7.76 -9.82 11.55
CA GLY A 13 -7.81 -10.14 10.13
C GLY A 13 -8.53 -11.44 9.78
N GLU A 14 -8.63 -12.38 10.73
CA GLU A 14 -9.20 -13.71 10.47
C GLU A 14 -10.66 -13.68 10.02
N GLY A 15 -11.44 -12.72 10.53
CA GLY A 15 -12.84 -12.51 10.16
C GLY A 15 -13.08 -11.50 9.03
N ALA A 16 -12.04 -10.98 8.41
CA ALA A 16 -12.14 -9.98 7.34
C ALA A 16 -11.91 -10.62 5.96
N ASP A 17 -12.70 -10.20 4.97
CA ASP A 17 -12.51 -10.63 3.57
C ASP A 17 -11.20 -10.09 3.00
N VAL A 18 -10.81 -8.89 3.38
CA VAL A 18 -9.57 -8.20 2.96
C VAL A 18 -8.97 -7.43 4.13
N CYS A 19 -7.63 -7.51 4.26
CA CYS A 19 -6.87 -6.71 5.19
C CYS A 19 -5.97 -5.74 4.42
N VAL A 20 -6.08 -4.45 4.73
CA VAL A 20 -5.21 -3.41 4.18
C VAL A 20 -4.37 -2.82 5.29
N ALA A 21 -3.05 -2.87 5.13
CA ALA A 21 -2.10 -2.24 6.05
C ALA A 21 -1.46 -1.04 5.35
N GLU A 22 -1.62 0.15 5.92
CA GLU A 22 -0.98 1.37 5.41
C GLU A 22 0.39 1.58 6.05
N GLY A 23 1.41 1.85 5.21
CA GLY A 23 2.72 2.29 5.66
C GLY A 23 2.74 3.81 5.90
N VAL A 24 3.28 4.25 7.04
CA VAL A 24 3.30 5.66 7.42
C VAL A 24 4.44 6.42 6.75
N MET A 25 5.57 5.76 6.48
CA MET A 25 6.78 6.33 5.89
C MET A 25 7.15 5.61 4.59
N GLY A 26 8.28 5.94 4.00
CA GLY A 26 8.79 5.19 2.85
C GLY A 26 8.93 3.71 3.18
N LEU A 27 8.75 2.86 2.16
CA LEU A 27 8.66 1.40 2.33
C LEU A 27 9.80 0.81 3.17
N PHE A 28 11.03 1.29 2.96
CA PHE A 28 12.23 0.80 3.64
C PHE A 28 12.70 1.70 4.79
N ASP A 29 11.95 2.75 5.13
CA ASP A 29 12.31 3.69 6.18
C ASP A 29 11.90 3.15 7.55
N GLY A 30 12.87 2.72 8.33
CA GLY A 30 12.72 2.26 9.69
C GLY A 30 13.54 3.09 10.68
N TYR A 31 13.53 2.74 11.96
CA TYR A 31 14.32 3.41 12.98
C TYR A 31 15.83 3.10 12.86
N SER A 32 16.18 1.96 12.30
CA SER A 32 17.54 1.56 11.94
C SER A 32 17.51 0.86 10.59
N ARG A 33 17.80 1.59 9.51
CA ARG A 33 17.61 1.10 8.14
C ARG A 33 16.18 0.55 7.96
N MET A 34 16.03 -0.74 7.67
CA MET A 34 14.76 -1.39 7.43
C MET A 34 14.03 -1.87 8.70
N GLU A 35 14.68 -1.85 9.87
CA GLU A 35 14.05 -2.28 11.12
C GLU A 35 12.90 -1.35 11.53
N GLY A 36 11.73 -1.91 11.75
CA GLY A 36 10.50 -1.16 12.05
C GLY A 36 9.81 -0.55 10.83
N SER A 37 10.33 -0.78 9.62
CA SER A 37 9.74 -0.27 8.38
C SER A 37 8.51 -1.06 7.94
N SER A 38 7.75 -0.49 7.00
CA SER A 38 6.65 -1.19 6.32
C SER A 38 7.13 -2.44 5.58
N ALA A 39 8.37 -2.44 5.07
CA ALA A 39 8.98 -3.60 4.45
C ALA A 39 9.20 -4.74 5.45
N GLU A 40 9.68 -4.47 6.66
CA GLU A 40 9.80 -5.49 7.70
C GLU A 40 8.43 -6.06 8.08
N ILE A 41 7.41 -5.22 8.22
CA ILE A 41 6.05 -5.67 8.51
C ILE A 41 5.51 -6.57 7.39
N SER A 42 5.73 -6.20 6.12
CA SER A 42 5.28 -7.03 4.99
C SER A 42 5.94 -8.42 4.99
N GLN A 43 7.23 -8.51 5.31
CA GLN A 43 7.94 -9.78 5.44
C GLN A 43 7.42 -10.60 6.64
N LEU A 44 7.29 -9.95 7.80
CA LEU A 44 6.84 -10.60 9.03
C LEU A 44 5.45 -11.21 8.89
N LEU A 45 4.56 -10.53 8.19
CA LEU A 45 3.20 -10.99 7.91
C LEU A 45 3.11 -11.82 6.62
N GLY A 46 4.16 -11.81 5.78
CA GLY A 46 4.18 -12.46 4.48
C GLY A 46 3.15 -11.88 3.51
N ILE A 47 2.82 -10.60 3.62
CA ILE A 47 1.85 -9.92 2.75
C ILE A 47 2.53 -9.22 1.58
N PRO A 48 1.90 -9.19 0.40
CA PRO A 48 2.43 -8.46 -0.75
C PRO A 48 2.33 -6.95 -0.55
N VAL A 49 3.21 -6.21 -1.20
CA VAL A 49 3.24 -4.75 -1.18
C VAL A 49 2.68 -4.21 -2.48
N ILE A 50 1.74 -3.28 -2.39
CA ILE A 50 1.29 -2.44 -3.48
C ILE A 50 1.96 -1.07 -3.31
N LEU A 51 2.76 -0.66 -4.28
CA LEU A 51 3.36 0.66 -4.27
C LEU A 51 2.36 1.70 -4.78
N VAL A 52 2.21 2.79 -4.04
CA VAL A 52 1.54 3.99 -4.53
C VAL A 52 2.61 5.00 -4.91
N VAL A 53 2.75 5.23 -6.23
CA VAL A 53 3.83 6.06 -6.78
C VAL A 53 3.26 7.36 -7.30
N SER A 54 3.79 8.50 -6.82
CA SER A 54 3.43 9.79 -7.39
C SER A 54 3.98 9.92 -8.82
N ALA A 55 3.08 10.15 -9.77
CA ALA A 55 3.42 10.39 -11.17
C ALA A 55 3.58 11.88 -11.49
N ARG A 56 3.51 12.75 -10.47
CA ARG A 56 3.69 14.19 -10.67
C ARG A 56 5.08 14.48 -11.21
N SER A 57 5.13 15.09 -12.40
CA SER A 57 6.38 15.45 -13.08
C SER A 57 7.30 14.25 -13.42
N ALA A 58 6.75 13.04 -13.47
CA ALA A 58 7.46 11.84 -13.85
C ALA A 58 6.64 11.05 -14.89
N ALA A 59 7.32 10.40 -15.82
CA ALA A 59 6.72 9.53 -16.83
C ALA A 59 7.49 8.18 -16.85
N TYR A 60 8.09 7.79 -17.96
CA TYR A 60 8.81 6.53 -18.07
C TYR A 60 9.97 6.40 -17.06
N SER A 61 10.55 7.50 -16.57
CA SER A 61 11.62 7.48 -15.55
C SER A 61 11.22 6.87 -14.21
N VAL A 62 9.96 6.50 -14.01
CA VAL A 62 9.54 5.68 -12.86
C VAL A 62 9.98 4.21 -13.00
N ALA A 63 10.34 3.73 -14.20
CA ALA A 63 10.78 2.36 -14.42
C ALA A 63 11.99 1.96 -13.53
N PRO A 64 13.11 2.70 -13.52
CA PRO A 64 14.23 2.41 -12.63
C PRO A 64 13.87 2.52 -11.15
N LEU A 65 12.94 3.40 -10.79
CA LEU A 65 12.45 3.50 -9.41
C LEU A 65 11.70 2.22 -9.00
N ILE A 66 10.73 1.78 -9.80
CA ILE A 66 9.94 0.56 -9.55
C ILE A 66 10.86 -0.67 -9.56
N TYR A 67 11.77 -0.75 -10.53
CA TYR A 67 12.76 -1.81 -10.60
C TYR A 67 13.64 -1.87 -9.35
N GLY A 68 14.09 -0.71 -8.86
CA GLY A 68 14.83 -0.59 -7.61
C GLY A 68 14.05 -1.12 -6.42
N PHE A 69 12.81 -0.70 -6.22
CA PHE A 69 11.95 -1.21 -5.15
C PHE A 69 11.75 -2.73 -5.22
N LYS A 70 11.54 -3.27 -6.42
CA LYS A 70 11.32 -4.69 -6.63
C LYS A 70 12.54 -5.54 -6.28
N HIS A 71 13.73 -5.06 -6.62
CA HIS A 71 14.97 -5.83 -6.50
C HIS A 71 15.84 -5.48 -5.30
N PHE A 72 15.51 -4.41 -4.58
CA PHE A 72 16.31 -3.95 -3.44
C PHE A 72 16.39 -4.98 -2.31
N HIS A 73 15.29 -5.69 -2.04
CA HIS A 73 15.26 -6.70 -0.99
C HIS A 73 14.49 -7.96 -1.43
N PRO A 74 15.14 -9.14 -1.44
CA PRO A 74 14.57 -10.36 -2.04
C PRO A 74 13.31 -10.88 -1.35
N ASN A 75 13.15 -10.58 -0.06
CA ASN A 75 12.01 -11.05 0.74
C ASN A 75 10.84 -10.06 0.78
N VAL A 76 10.95 -8.90 0.14
CA VAL A 76 9.85 -7.93 0.02
C VAL A 76 9.20 -8.11 -1.34
N LYS A 77 7.97 -8.60 -1.37
CA LYS A 77 7.24 -8.87 -2.60
C LYS A 77 6.49 -7.63 -3.07
N ILE A 78 7.05 -6.89 -4.02
CA ILE A 78 6.32 -5.84 -4.75
C ILE A 78 5.39 -6.53 -5.76
N ALA A 79 4.09 -6.50 -5.51
CA ALA A 79 3.11 -7.24 -6.31
C ALA A 79 2.37 -6.36 -7.32
N GLY A 80 2.36 -5.05 -7.12
CA GLY A 80 1.73 -4.13 -8.04
C GLY A 80 2.03 -2.67 -7.74
N VAL A 81 1.65 -1.82 -8.67
CA VAL A 81 1.80 -0.36 -8.59
C VAL A 81 0.47 0.31 -8.92
N VAL A 82 0.10 1.30 -8.12
CA VAL A 82 -0.95 2.29 -8.43
C VAL A 82 -0.28 3.65 -8.56
N PHE A 83 -0.54 4.36 -9.65
CA PHE A 83 0.01 5.70 -9.85
C PHE A 83 -0.94 6.77 -9.32
N ASN A 84 -0.42 7.72 -8.58
CA ASN A 84 -1.18 8.87 -8.09
C ASN A 84 -0.81 10.14 -8.86
N GLN A 85 -1.76 11.06 -9.01
CA GLN A 85 -1.57 12.36 -9.67
C GLN A 85 -1.23 12.26 -11.17
N VAL A 86 -1.86 11.32 -11.87
CA VAL A 86 -1.69 11.16 -13.32
C VAL A 86 -2.45 12.28 -14.06
N SER A 87 -1.77 12.94 -15.00
CA SER A 87 -2.30 14.13 -15.67
C SER A 87 -3.20 13.82 -16.88
N SER A 88 -2.98 12.68 -17.56
CA SER A 88 -3.70 12.32 -18.79
C SER A 88 -3.57 10.84 -19.12
N LEU A 89 -4.42 10.35 -20.03
CA LEU A 89 -4.32 8.96 -20.52
C LEU A 89 -3.01 8.67 -21.28
N PRO A 90 -2.49 9.54 -22.16
CA PRO A 90 -1.15 9.33 -22.75
C PRO A 90 -0.05 9.25 -21.69
N HIS A 91 -0.11 10.07 -20.63
CA HIS A 91 0.81 9.98 -19.52
C HIS A 91 0.74 8.61 -18.82
N TYR A 92 -0.47 8.10 -18.57
CA TYR A 92 -0.67 6.78 -17.98
C TYR A 92 -0.08 5.65 -18.85
N ASN A 93 -0.14 5.76 -20.16
CA ASN A 93 0.44 4.75 -21.06
C ASN A 93 1.96 4.61 -20.84
N TYR A 94 2.70 5.72 -20.73
CA TYR A 94 4.14 5.67 -20.38
C TYR A 94 4.41 5.01 -19.03
N LEU A 95 3.52 5.22 -18.05
CA LEU A 95 3.64 4.61 -16.73
C LEU A 95 3.37 3.10 -16.77
N LYS A 96 2.43 2.65 -17.61
CA LYS A 96 2.18 1.23 -17.87
C LYS A 96 3.39 0.54 -18.49
N ASP A 97 4.00 1.17 -19.51
CA ASP A 97 5.21 0.65 -20.16
C ASP A 97 6.33 0.53 -19.14
N ALA A 98 6.52 1.52 -18.28
CA ALA A 98 7.49 1.50 -17.19
C ALA A 98 7.27 0.32 -16.21
N CYS A 99 6.02 0.00 -15.87
CA CYS A 99 5.70 -1.17 -15.05
C CYS A 99 6.03 -2.48 -15.78
N ALA A 100 5.66 -2.57 -17.06
CA ALA A 100 5.94 -3.76 -17.88
C ALA A 100 7.45 -4.06 -17.93
N ASP A 101 8.26 -3.04 -18.19
CA ASP A 101 9.72 -3.18 -18.28
C ASP A 101 10.38 -3.45 -16.92
N ALA A 102 9.80 -2.92 -15.82
CA ALA A 102 10.20 -3.28 -14.46
C ALA A 102 9.68 -4.67 -14.04
N GLY A 103 8.80 -5.29 -14.83
CA GLY A 103 8.20 -6.58 -14.56
C GLY A 103 7.26 -6.56 -13.33
N VAL A 104 6.56 -5.46 -13.07
CA VAL A 104 5.60 -5.30 -11.97
C VAL A 104 4.20 -5.03 -12.56
N GLU A 105 3.16 -5.60 -11.94
CA GLU A 105 1.79 -5.38 -12.38
C GLU A 105 1.37 -3.92 -12.18
N CYS A 106 0.86 -3.29 -13.25
CA CYS A 106 0.23 -1.97 -13.16
C CYS A 106 -1.25 -2.16 -12.82
N LEU A 107 -1.65 -1.73 -11.63
CA LEU A 107 -3.02 -1.90 -11.11
C LEU A 107 -3.94 -0.73 -11.45
N GLY A 108 -3.39 0.36 -11.95
CA GLY A 108 -4.20 1.53 -12.31
C GLY A 108 -3.59 2.84 -11.84
N TYR A 109 -4.42 3.87 -11.83
CA TYR A 109 -3.99 5.21 -11.45
C TYR A 109 -5.11 6.04 -10.83
N LEU A 110 -4.75 7.07 -10.12
CA LEU A 110 -5.65 8.13 -9.69
C LEU A 110 -5.30 9.42 -10.45
N PRO A 111 -6.26 10.05 -11.13
CA PRO A 111 -6.02 11.32 -11.81
C PRO A 111 -5.76 12.43 -10.82
N PHE A 112 -5.06 13.47 -11.26
CA PHE A 112 -4.98 14.70 -10.49
C PHE A 112 -6.38 15.30 -10.33
N THR A 113 -6.82 15.49 -9.09
CA THR A 113 -8.17 15.97 -8.77
C THR A 113 -8.08 17.06 -7.70
N ASP A 114 -8.42 18.30 -8.08
CA ASP A 114 -8.31 19.46 -7.17
C ASP A 114 -9.25 19.37 -5.95
N GLY A 115 -10.38 18.69 -6.06
CA GLY A 115 -11.39 18.59 -5.01
C GLY A 115 -11.11 17.59 -3.90
N LEU A 116 -10.10 16.72 -4.03
CA LEU A 116 -9.76 15.66 -3.06
C LEU A 116 -8.55 15.98 -2.18
N LYS A 117 -8.27 17.25 -1.95
CA LYS A 117 -7.21 17.62 -1.00
C LYS A 117 -7.70 17.45 0.42
N ILE A 118 -7.23 16.42 1.10
CA ILE A 118 -7.42 16.27 2.54
C ILE A 118 -6.35 17.14 3.22
N PRO A 119 -6.73 18.14 4.05
CA PRO A 119 -5.76 18.93 4.77
C PRO A 119 -4.92 18.03 5.68
N SER A 120 -3.61 17.95 5.41
CA SER A 120 -2.67 17.20 6.26
C SER A 120 -2.07 18.11 7.32
N ARG A 121 -1.98 17.65 8.55
CA ARG A 121 -1.09 18.19 9.59
C ARG A 121 0.14 17.30 9.71
N HIS A 122 1.21 17.81 10.33
CA HIS A 122 2.50 17.14 10.45
C HIS A 122 2.47 15.70 11.01
N LEU A 123 1.38 15.23 11.61
CA LEU A 123 1.20 13.88 12.14
C LEU A 123 -0.27 13.43 12.10
N GLY A 124 -1.00 13.69 11.03
CA GLY A 124 -2.35 13.17 10.87
C GLY A 124 -3.30 14.07 10.09
N LEU A 125 -4.48 13.54 9.79
CA LEU A 125 -5.55 14.25 9.09
C LEU A 125 -6.26 15.21 10.05
N THR A 126 -6.57 16.42 9.59
CA THR A 126 -7.51 17.29 10.32
C THR A 126 -8.92 16.73 10.11
N LEU A 127 -9.56 16.26 11.17
CA LEU A 127 -10.96 15.86 11.13
C LEU A 127 -11.81 17.10 10.79
N THR A 128 -12.13 17.22 9.52
CA THR A 128 -13.23 18.09 9.06
C THR A 128 -14.54 17.51 9.60
N ALA A 129 -15.62 18.29 9.65
CA ALA A 129 -16.91 17.81 10.13
C ALA A 129 -17.26 16.45 9.47
N LYS A 130 -17.73 15.47 10.24
CA LYS A 130 -17.96 14.07 9.82
C LYS A 130 -18.63 13.97 8.44
N ARG A 131 -19.64 14.79 8.18
CA ARG A 131 -20.38 14.82 6.91
C ARG A 131 -19.51 15.23 5.71
N ALA A 132 -18.54 16.13 5.89
CA ALA A 132 -17.63 16.52 4.82
C ALA A 132 -16.59 15.41 4.53
N MET A 133 -16.20 14.66 5.55
CA MET A 133 -15.32 13.51 5.41
C MET A 133 -16.02 12.37 4.69
N ASP A 134 -17.28 12.07 5.01
CA ASP A 134 -18.04 11.01 4.34
C ASP A 134 -18.17 11.29 2.82
N VAL A 135 -18.42 12.54 2.43
CA VAL A 135 -18.45 12.93 1.00
C VAL A 135 -17.10 12.75 0.32
N LEU A 136 -16.00 13.10 0.98
CA LEU A 136 -14.66 12.90 0.44
C LEU A 136 -14.31 11.41 0.29
N ILE A 137 -14.73 10.58 1.23
CA ILE A 137 -14.53 9.13 1.17
C ILE A 137 -15.28 8.54 -0.03
N GLU A 138 -16.55 8.89 -0.21
CA GLU A 138 -17.35 8.43 -1.35
C GLU A 138 -16.75 8.86 -2.70
N GLN A 139 -16.30 10.11 -2.80
CA GLN A 139 -15.63 10.60 -4.00
C GLN A 139 -14.31 9.85 -4.28
N ALA A 140 -13.52 9.60 -3.24
CA ALA A 140 -12.27 8.84 -3.37
C ALA A 140 -12.54 7.38 -3.77
N ALA A 141 -13.54 6.74 -3.17
CA ALA A 141 -13.95 5.38 -3.50
C ALA A 141 -14.37 5.26 -4.97
N ALA A 142 -15.22 6.17 -5.45
CA ALA A 142 -15.64 6.22 -6.84
C ALA A 142 -14.47 6.39 -7.84
N LEU A 143 -13.44 7.14 -7.47
CA LEU A 143 -12.21 7.24 -8.28
C LEU A 143 -11.40 5.95 -8.29
N VAL A 144 -11.27 5.32 -7.14
CA VAL A 144 -10.58 4.02 -7.02
C VAL A 144 -11.29 2.98 -7.87
N GLU A 145 -12.61 2.82 -7.72
CA GLU A 145 -13.40 1.88 -8.52
C GLU A 145 -13.31 2.12 -10.02
N LYS A 146 -13.23 3.39 -10.43
CA LYS A 146 -13.17 3.76 -11.84
C LYS A 146 -11.81 3.53 -12.50
N TYR A 147 -10.72 3.73 -11.76
CA TYR A 147 -9.38 3.84 -12.35
C TYR A 147 -8.40 2.78 -11.87
N VAL A 148 -8.74 2.01 -10.84
CA VAL A 148 -7.92 0.91 -10.32
C VAL A 148 -8.59 -0.43 -10.62
N ASP A 149 -7.81 -1.40 -11.09
CA ASP A 149 -8.28 -2.76 -11.35
C ASP A 149 -8.45 -3.51 -10.02
N ILE A 150 -9.64 -3.39 -9.45
CA ILE A 150 -9.98 -3.98 -8.15
C ILE A 150 -9.91 -5.50 -8.19
N ASP A 151 -10.30 -6.13 -9.29
CA ASP A 151 -10.27 -7.59 -9.42
C ASP A 151 -8.83 -8.11 -9.37
N LYS A 152 -7.90 -7.46 -10.08
CA LYS A 152 -6.48 -7.78 -9.96
C LYS A 152 -5.94 -7.54 -8.57
N LEU A 153 -6.32 -6.45 -7.92
CA LEU A 153 -5.92 -6.15 -6.55
C LEU A 153 -6.39 -7.23 -5.58
N LEU A 154 -7.65 -7.65 -5.66
CA LEU A 154 -8.20 -8.72 -4.84
C LEU A 154 -7.50 -10.06 -5.10
N ASN A 155 -7.18 -10.38 -6.34
CA ASN A 155 -6.41 -11.59 -6.68
C ASN A 155 -5.00 -11.59 -6.06
N ILE A 156 -4.35 -10.42 -5.98
CA ILE A 156 -3.06 -10.27 -5.29
C ILE A 156 -3.21 -10.49 -3.77
N CYS A 157 -4.31 -10.02 -3.19
CA CYS A 157 -4.59 -10.09 -1.76
C CYS A 157 -5.01 -11.50 -1.30
N HIS A 158 -5.28 -12.42 -2.23
CA HIS A 158 -5.76 -13.75 -1.88
C HIS A 158 -4.72 -14.52 -1.08
N ARG A 159 -5.01 -14.78 0.20
CA ARG A 159 -4.16 -15.59 1.08
C ARG A 159 -4.93 -16.19 2.25
N GLY A 160 -4.41 -17.28 2.77
CA GLY A 160 -4.97 -17.95 3.95
C GLY A 160 -4.50 -17.34 5.27
N PHE A 161 -5.38 -17.32 6.25
CA PHE A 161 -5.07 -17.14 7.66
C PHE A 161 -5.00 -18.51 8.35
N PRO A 162 -4.28 -18.67 9.47
CA PRO A 162 -3.40 -17.68 10.10
C PRO A 162 -2.08 -17.49 9.35
N CYS A 163 -1.38 -16.41 9.65
CA CYS A 163 -0.02 -16.17 9.21
C CYS A 163 0.90 -17.30 9.71
N ARG A 164 1.73 -17.90 8.83
CA ARG A 164 2.45 -19.19 9.07
C ARG A 164 3.41 -19.25 10.27
N TYR A 165 3.74 -18.15 10.91
CA TYR A 165 4.76 -18.07 11.96
C TYR A 165 4.22 -17.51 13.26
N ILE A 166 3.08 -18.02 13.73
CA ILE A 166 2.57 -17.62 15.05
C ILE A 166 3.17 -18.55 16.11
N LEU A 167 4.04 -17.99 16.91
CA LEU A 167 4.23 -18.54 18.25
C LEU A 167 2.99 -18.17 19.08
N PRO A 168 2.43 -19.09 19.87
CA PRO A 168 1.31 -18.75 20.73
C PRO A 168 1.72 -17.60 21.64
N TYR A 169 0.96 -16.51 21.59
CA TYR A 169 1.11 -15.40 22.52
C TYR A 169 0.66 -15.91 23.89
N SER A 170 1.61 -16.15 24.81
CA SER A 170 1.25 -16.36 26.18
C SER A 170 0.89 -15.00 26.79
N SER A 171 -0.34 -14.87 27.24
CA SER A 171 -0.79 -13.72 28.04
C SER A 171 -0.14 -13.68 29.43
N GLU A 172 0.74 -14.62 29.75
CA GLU A 172 1.48 -14.72 30.99
C GLU A 172 2.87 -14.06 30.89
N VAL A 173 2.90 -12.77 30.61
CA VAL A 173 3.96 -11.90 31.11
C VAL A 173 3.24 -10.79 31.87
N GLY A 174 2.65 -11.23 32.95
CA GLY A 174 2.24 -10.37 34.02
C GLY A 174 3.39 -10.20 35.01
N VAL A 175 3.39 -9.04 35.62
CA VAL A 175 4.08 -8.55 36.83
C VAL A 175 5.53 -8.20 36.61
#